data_8924f6f5739817bc9c357eb532516f00
#
_entry.id   8924f6f5739817bc9c357eb532516f00
#
_cell.length_a   1.000
_cell.length_b   1.000
_cell.length_c   1.000
_cell.angle_alpha   90.00
_cell.angle_beta   90.00
_cell.angle_gamma   90.00
#
_symmetry.space_group_name_H-M   'P 1'
#
loop_
_entity.id
_entity.type
_entity.pdbx_description
1 polymer ?
#
loop_
_entity_poly.entity_id
_entity_poly.type
_entity_poly.pdbx_seq_one_letter_code
_entity_poly.pdbx_strand_id
1 'polypeptide(L)'
;KSGLNGDVLAGLGTRNKYNGAVNLAQKVGETNFFINGSWDDRQSFSTGNTLRLITIPDNAYVSQISGGLNRNIGYTARGGVDFKIKSKHQFNFSAGLNQGIRSGYDTTFYGNLNKFWPDTTHATQFDTSSSNNFNWDAALRYEYKFKKENYKWTADVSFSQSKDDQLNTNTWGLGEGYPIELTHGAYQQFFSNLGGGRNLTFQTDSERPVGSKSKLDFGMRSAYFQRGTDQQAQQLLTPFSSTFLQDSLRSFTTDMNQWVHAGYATFGRVFSDQWKAQVGLRYEHAFLSFLLRDGSRMTRDFPGFFPSVYWTYSPKKGTDFQLSYSMRVNRPGQESLNPIVDYSNPQSIRKGNPDLKPENTHAFEFNAVKFSRKGSISGSVYMNNTTNMFSRYLTVDSNGAVVVSWQNFSTRQRYGLSANAMGRFVPWMNLQASADAYFSTIDGGNLQAGLQQSGFGWNGRLNATVELSKIQQLQITYMQMGAGPTGQGVRKPMGGLDLGYKVDLMKRHLSISARLSDVFKTRQFGFIQDRPGVYIDFERYRESRIFFINVQYRFGQQNIERKGRGGRQPGMPGGGGMEMMDL
;
A
#
# COMPACT_ATOMS: atom_id res chain seq x y z
N LYS A 1 30.94 -20.97 11.56
CA LYS A 1 30.57 -21.61 12.83
C LYS A 1 29.16 -22.12 12.71
N SER A 2 28.93 -23.39 12.94
CA SER A 2 27.61 -24.02 13.00
C SER A 2 26.96 -23.74 14.37
N GLY A 3 25.67 -23.40 14.39
CA GLY A 3 24.95 -23.21 15.64
C GLY A 3 23.52 -22.76 15.41
N LEU A 4 22.64 -23.07 16.35
CA LEU A 4 21.27 -22.56 16.40
C LEU A 4 21.29 -21.15 16.98
N ASN A 5 20.68 -20.21 16.26
CA ASN A 5 20.47 -18.84 16.70
C ASN A 5 18.98 -18.52 16.62
N GLY A 6 18.50 -17.73 17.53
CA GLY A 6 17.10 -17.33 17.48
C GLY A 6 16.74 -16.24 18.45
N ASP A 7 15.51 -15.82 18.37
CA ASP A 7 14.88 -14.92 19.31
C ASP A 7 13.39 -15.25 19.49
N VAL A 8 12.92 -14.92 20.69
CA VAL A 8 11.51 -14.97 21.06
C VAL A 8 11.11 -13.57 21.51
N LEU A 9 9.97 -13.11 21.02
CA LEU A 9 9.39 -11.81 21.34
C LEU A 9 7.98 -12.00 21.87
N ALA A 10 7.65 -11.27 22.93
CA ALA A 10 6.31 -11.11 23.44
C ALA A 10 6.05 -9.63 23.72
N GLY A 11 4.83 -9.19 23.43
CA GLY A 11 4.47 -7.80 23.64
C GLY A 11 3.00 -7.62 23.96
N LEU A 12 2.73 -6.55 24.68
CA LEU A 12 1.39 -6.13 25.06
C LEU A 12 1.24 -4.61 24.90
N GLY A 13 0.06 -4.20 24.48
CA GLY A 13 -0.27 -2.80 24.26
C GLY A 13 -1.62 -2.43 24.83
N THR A 14 -1.88 -1.14 24.89
CA THR A 14 -3.15 -0.60 25.37
C THR A 14 -4.34 -1.13 24.55
N ARG A 15 -5.47 -1.36 25.21
CA ARG A 15 -6.74 -1.80 24.60
C ARG A 15 -6.61 -3.13 23.85
N ASN A 16 -6.25 -4.18 24.59
CA ASN A 16 -6.23 -5.56 24.09
C ASN A 16 -5.40 -5.72 22.80
N LYS A 17 -4.13 -5.37 22.88
CA LYS A 17 -3.15 -5.58 21.81
C LYS A 17 -2.03 -6.46 22.31
N TYR A 18 -1.84 -7.58 21.64
CA TYR A 18 -0.87 -8.60 21.99
C TYR A 18 -0.10 -9.01 20.74
N ASN A 19 1.17 -9.37 20.90
CA ASN A 19 1.93 -10.01 19.84
C ASN A 19 2.94 -11.01 20.42
N GLY A 20 3.28 -12.00 19.61
CA GLY A 20 4.34 -12.95 19.88
C GLY A 20 5.07 -13.31 18.59
N ALA A 21 6.36 -13.55 18.67
CA ALA A 21 7.14 -14.02 17.53
C ALA A 21 8.28 -14.93 17.98
N VAL A 22 8.61 -15.89 17.11
CA VAL A 22 9.76 -16.78 17.27
C VAL A 22 10.52 -16.80 15.95
N ASN A 23 11.80 -16.53 15.98
CA ASN A 23 12.70 -16.60 14.84
C ASN A 23 13.83 -17.57 15.16
N LEU A 24 14.04 -18.56 14.31
CA LEU A 24 15.09 -19.56 14.44
C LEU A 24 15.90 -19.62 13.15
N ALA A 25 17.20 -19.70 13.25
CA ALA A 25 18.09 -19.94 12.13
C ALA A 25 19.23 -20.87 12.54
N GLN A 26 19.51 -21.85 11.69
CA GLN A 26 20.59 -22.79 11.89
C GLN A 26 21.46 -22.88 10.64
N LYS A 27 22.74 -22.67 10.81
CA LYS A 27 23.73 -22.86 9.75
C LYS A 27 24.47 -24.17 9.92
N VAL A 28 24.45 -25.01 8.89
CA VAL A 28 25.18 -26.30 8.83
C VAL A 28 26.01 -26.29 7.56
N GLY A 29 27.33 -26.15 7.68
CA GLY A 29 28.21 -26.01 6.52
C GLY A 29 27.86 -24.79 5.65
N GLU A 30 27.58 -25.00 4.39
CA GLU A 30 27.16 -23.99 3.41
C GLU A 30 25.63 -23.80 3.34
N THR A 31 24.89 -24.54 4.17
CA THR A 31 23.42 -24.50 4.20
C THR A 31 22.93 -23.71 5.41
N ASN A 32 21.97 -22.81 5.20
CA ASN A 32 21.30 -22.06 6.24
C ASN A 32 19.80 -22.39 6.21
N PHE A 33 19.27 -22.88 7.31
CA PHE A 33 17.86 -23.12 7.54
C PHE A 33 17.29 -22.01 8.38
N PHE A 34 16.09 -21.56 8.10
CA PHE A 34 15.38 -20.61 8.95
C PHE A 34 13.89 -20.97 9.07
N ILE A 35 13.32 -20.63 10.22
CA ILE A 35 11.88 -20.66 10.46
C ILE A 35 11.50 -19.46 11.31
N ASN A 36 10.45 -18.77 10.91
CA ASN A 36 9.89 -17.63 11.60
C ASN A 36 8.41 -17.88 11.82
N GLY A 37 7.92 -17.57 13.00
CA GLY A 37 6.51 -17.61 13.34
C GLY A 37 6.12 -16.35 14.08
N SER A 38 4.95 -15.81 13.82
CA SER A 38 4.41 -14.68 14.57
C SER A 38 2.90 -14.78 14.72
N TRP A 39 2.42 -14.22 15.80
CA TRP A 39 1.02 -14.05 16.10
C TRP A 39 0.78 -12.64 16.61
N ASP A 40 -0.33 -12.03 16.22
CA ASP A 40 -0.80 -10.78 16.77
C ASP A 40 -2.32 -10.79 16.95
N ASP A 41 -2.79 -10.13 17.99
CA ASP A 41 -4.20 -9.87 18.28
C ASP A 41 -4.35 -8.42 18.65
N ARG A 42 -5.12 -7.68 17.88
CA ARG A 42 -5.23 -6.23 18.02
C ARG A 42 -6.67 -5.78 17.92
N GLN A 43 -7.15 -5.17 18.99
CA GLN A 43 -8.40 -4.46 19.01
C GLN A 43 -8.14 -2.97 18.78
N SER A 44 -8.92 -2.32 17.94
CA SER A 44 -8.82 -0.88 17.63
C SER A 44 -10.19 -0.28 17.40
N PHE A 45 -10.34 0.99 17.73
CA PHE A 45 -11.55 1.75 17.43
C PHE A 45 -11.30 2.76 16.30
N SER A 46 -12.37 3.14 15.62
CA SER A 46 -12.39 4.22 14.66
C SER A 46 -13.58 5.12 14.88
N THR A 47 -13.44 6.40 14.53
CA THR A 47 -14.55 7.35 14.46
C THR A 47 -14.46 8.10 13.13
N GLY A 48 -15.59 8.43 12.56
CA GLY A 48 -15.69 9.18 11.31
C GLY A 48 -16.74 10.26 11.40
N ASN A 49 -16.49 11.35 10.71
CA ASN A 49 -17.45 12.43 10.52
C ASN A 49 -17.48 12.80 9.03
N THR A 50 -18.66 12.83 8.45
CA THR A 50 -18.88 13.23 7.05
C THR A 50 -19.98 14.25 7.02
N LEU A 51 -19.67 15.42 6.50
CA LEU A 51 -20.64 16.44 6.17
C LEU A 51 -20.78 16.47 4.64
N ARG A 52 -22.01 16.36 4.16
CA ARG A 52 -22.32 16.44 2.74
C ARG A 52 -23.43 17.46 2.51
N LEU A 53 -23.18 18.40 1.62
CA LEU A 53 -24.17 19.33 1.13
C LEU A 53 -24.33 19.11 -0.38
N ILE A 54 -25.52 18.74 -0.82
CA ILE A 54 -25.90 18.54 -2.22
C ILE A 54 -26.86 19.65 -2.58
N THR A 55 -26.49 20.53 -3.52
CA THR A 55 -27.29 21.69 -3.89
C THR A 55 -28.05 21.50 -5.21
N ILE A 56 -27.80 20.39 -5.93
CA ILE A 56 -28.44 20.03 -7.20
C ILE A 56 -28.70 18.51 -7.19
N PRO A 57 -29.94 18.02 -7.47
CA PRO A 57 -31.14 18.77 -7.86
C PRO A 57 -31.86 19.44 -6.68
N ASP A 58 -31.74 18.89 -5.47
CA ASP A 58 -32.39 19.41 -4.26
C ASP A 58 -31.34 19.73 -3.19
N ASN A 59 -31.53 20.84 -2.47
CA ASN A 59 -30.65 21.18 -1.37
C ASN A 59 -30.80 20.16 -0.23
N ALA A 60 -29.98 19.12 -0.24
CA ALA A 60 -29.92 18.11 0.79
C ALA A 60 -28.64 18.28 1.64
N TYR A 61 -28.81 18.27 2.93
CA TYR A 61 -27.73 18.26 3.91
C TYR A 61 -27.71 16.89 4.60
N VAL A 62 -26.59 16.21 4.53
CA VAL A 62 -26.41 14.90 5.17
C VAL A 62 -25.22 14.94 6.09
N SER A 63 -25.47 14.71 7.38
CA SER A 63 -24.43 14.50 8.38
C SER A 63 -24.33 13.02 8.71
N GLN A 64 -23.12 12.48 8.72
CA GLN A 64 -22.85 11.09 9.09
C GLN A 64 -21.80 11.07 10.20
N ILE A 65 -22.13 10.48 11.34
CA ILE A 65 -21.19 10.25 12.44
C ILE A 65 -21.07 8.76 12.63
N SER A 66 -19.88 8.21 12.47
CA SER A 66 -19.63 6.78 12.62
C SER A 66 -18.67 6.48 13.75
N GLY A 67 -18.86 5.33 14.40
CA GLY A 67 -17.97 4.80 15.41
C GLY A 67 -17.94 3.29 15.36
N GLY A 68 -16.74 2.70 15.44
CA GLY A 68 -16.62 1.26 15.34
C GLY A 68 -15.45 0.68 16.10
N LEU A 69 -15.57 -0.61 16.37
CA LEU A 69 -14.58 -1.43 17.03
C LEU A 69 -14.18 -2.58 16.10
N ASN A 70 -12.90 -2.74 15.88
CA ASN A 70 -12.35 -3.79 15.02
C ASN A 70 -11.32 -4.61 15.77
N ARG A 71 -11.39 -5.94 15.64
CA ARG A 71 -10.37 -6.86 16.13
C ARG A 71 -9.74 -7.58 14.95
N ASN A 72 -8.41 -7.64 14.94
CA ASN A 72 -7.64 -8.34 13.94
C ASN A 72 -6.72 -9.33 14.64
N ILE A 73 -6.80 -10.61 14.26
CA ILE A 73 -5.90 -11.67 14.71
C ILE A 73 -5.11 -12.13 13.51
N GLY A 74 -3.78 -12.09 13.61
CA GLY A 74 -2.86 -12.49 12.54
C GLY A 74 -1.98 -13.65 12.97
N TYR A 75 -1.78 -14.63 12.08
CA TYR A 75 -0.83 -15.73 12.22
C TYR A 75 0.06 -15.75 10.99
N THR A 76 1.37 -15.80 11.20
CA THR A 76 2.33 -15.93 10.09
C THR A 76 3.33 -17.00 10.43
N ALA A 77 3.62 -17.87 9.46
CA ALA A 77 4.71 -18.83 9.55
C ALA A 77 5.47 -18.82 8.21
N ARG A 78 6.79 -18.78 8.28
CA ARG A 78 7.67 -18.84 7.10
C ARG A 78 8.89 -19.66 7.41
N GLY A 79 9.23 -20.58 6.51
CA GLY A 79 10.45 -21.36 6.58
C GLY A 79 11.21 -21.35 5.25
N GLY A 80 12.49 -21.65 5.32
CA GLY A 80 13.27 -21.74 4.10
C GLY A 80 14.67 -22.28 4.32
N VAL A 81 15.32 -22.53 3.18
CA VAL A 81 16.68 -23.02 3.11
C VAL A 81 17.47 -22.27 2.05
N ASP A 82 18.64 -21.83 2.44
CA ASP A 82 19.63 -21.25 1.55
C ASP A 82 20.83 -22.19 1.50
N PHE A 83 21.22 -22.67 0.34
CA PHE A 83 22.39 -23.52 0.22
C PHE A 83 23.24 -23.16 -1.00
N LYS A 84 24.54 -23.40 -0.88
CA LYS A 84 25.52 -23.12 -1.91
C LYS A 84 26.23 -24.41 -2.31
N ILE A 85 26.45 -24.56 -3.60
CA ILE A 85 27.23 -25.68 -4.16
C ILE A 85 28.45 -25.10 -4.86
N LYS A 86 29.65 -25.47 -4.40
CA LYS A 86 30.94 -25.04 -4.99
C LYS A 86 31.06 -23.52 -5.16
N SER A 87 30.53 -22.72 -4.24
CA SER A 87 30.52 -21.26 -4.24
C SER A 87 29.91 -20.57 -5.47
N LYS A 88 29.61 -21.30 -6.52
CA LYS A 88 29.07 -20.78 -7.81
C LYS A 88 27.56 -20.87 -7.91
N HIS A 89 26.97 -21.90 -7.34
CA HIS A 89 25.53 -22.13 -7.39
C HIS A 89 24.94 -21.80 -6.02
N GLN A 90 23.97 -20.93 -6.01
CA GLN A 90 23.21 -20.61 -4.80
C GLN A 90 21.73 -20.85 -5.06
N PHE A 91 21.10 -21.59 -4.15
CA PHE A 91 19.68 -21.85 -4.15
C PHE A 91 19.07 -21.25 -2.88
N ASN A 92 17.94 -20.59 -3.04
CA ASN A 92 17.14 -20.08 -1.95
C ASN A 92 15.72 -20.61 -2.15
N PHE A 93 15.24 -21.38 -1.21
CA PHE A 93 13.84 -21.82 -1.19
C PHE A 93 13.17 -21.27 0.05
N SER A 94 11.96 -20.73 -0.09
CA SER A 94 11.15 -20.31 1.05
C SER A 94 9.68 -20.59 0.79
N ALA A 95 8.96 -20.93 1.86
CA ALA A 95 7.51 -21.04 1.85
C ALA A 95 6.93 -20.33 3.06
N GLY A 96 5.77 -19.75 2.91
CA GLY A 96 5.08 -18.97 3.93
C GLY A 96 3.58 -19.25 3.98
N LEU A 97 3.03 -19.10 5.17
CA LEU A 97 1.59 -19.14 5.46
C LEU A 97 1.23 -17.86 6.21
N ASN A 98 0.11 -17.29 5.87
CA ASN A 98 -0.45 -16.13 6.56
C ASN A 98 -1.96 -16.33 6.70
N GLN A 99 -2.48 -16.18 7.91
CA GLN A 99 -3.90 -16.17 8.19
C GLN A 99 -4.27 -14.90 8.95
N GLY A 100 -5.27 -14.20 8.47
CA GLY A 100 -5.85 -13.02 9.10
C GLY A 100 -7.32 -13.24 9.40
N ILE A 101 -7.71 -13.10 10.66
CA ILE A 101 -9.11 -13.15 11.09
C ILE A 101 -9.48 -11.75 11.56
N ARG A 102 -10.50 -11.17 10.97
CA ARG A 102 -10.98 -9.84 11.33
C ARG A 102 -12.44 -9.91 11.73
N SER A 103 -12.80 -9.21 12.79
CA SER A 103 -14.18 -8.95 13.15
C SER A 103 -14.37 -7.47 13.45
N GLY A 104 -15.49 -6.91 13.05
CA GLY A 104 -15.81 -5.49 13.22
C GLY A 104 -17.25 -5.27 13.57
N TYR A 105 -17.47 -4.19 14.31
CA TYR A 105 -18.78 -3.64 14.60
C TYR A 105 -18.68 -2.13 14.43
N ASP A 106 -19.53 -1.57 13.58
CA ASP A 106 -19.61 -0.14 13.31
C ASP A 106 -21.06 0.34 13.49
N THR A 107 -21.23 1.55 14.01
CA THR A 107 -22.52 2.23 14.09
C THR A 107 -22.39 3.56 13.37
N THR A 108 -23.32 3.85 12.47
CA THR A 108 -23.38 5.11 11.74
C THR A 108 -24.72 5.81 12.01
N PHE A 109 -24.65 7.03 12.50
CA PHE A 109 -25.78 7.92 12.67
C PHE A 109 -25.87 8.84 11.46
N TYR A 110 -27.03 8.88 10.84
CA TYR A 110 -27.35 9.77 9.72
C TYR A 110 -28.32 10.84 10.20
N GLY A 111 -27.99 12.10 9.94
CA GLY A 111 -28.90 13.24 10.08
C GLY A 111 -29.12 13.86 8.71
N ASN A 112 -30.35 13.89 8.24
CA ASN A 112 -30.73 14.51 6.97
C ASN A 112 -31.50 15.79 7.25
N LEU A 113 -31.03 16.90 6.72
CA LEU A 113 -31.73 18.17 6.73
C LEU A 113 -32.21 18.46 5.30
N ASN A 114 -33.48 18.29 5.02
CA ASN A 114 -34.05 18.72 3.76
C ASN A 114 -34.52 20.17 3.94
N LYS A 115 -34.12 21.07 3.01
CA LYS A 115 -34.48 22.50 3.06
C LYS A 115 -35.98 22.74 2.98
N PHE A 116 -36.74 21.82 2.39
CA PHE A 116 -38.18 21.95 2.18
C PHE A 116 -39.04 21.30 3.27
N TRP A 117 -38.42 20.48 4.16
CA TRP A 117 -39.10 19.83 5.27
C TRP A 117 -38.37 20.18 6.55
N PRO A 118 -39.01 20.89 7.51
CA PRO A 118 -38.35 21.27 8.75
C PRO A 118 -38.03 20.08 9.67
N ASP A 119 -38.51 18.89 9.36
CA ASP A 119 -38.27 17.70 10.16
C ASP A 119 -36.94 17.04 9.75
N THR A 120 -36.00 17.02 10.69
CA THR A 120 -34.77 16.23 10.60
C THR A 120 -35.11 14.75 10.62
N THR A 121 -34.86 14.05 9.52
CA THR A 121 -34.94 12.60 9.52
C THR A 121 -33.63 12.02 10.05
N HIS A 122 -33.70 11.16 11.04
CA HIS A 122 -32.56 10.47 11.64
C HIS A 122 -32.61 8.99 11.32
N ALA A 123 -31.45 8.42 11.00
CA ALA A 123 -31.29 6.99 10.80
C ALA A 123 -30.07 6.46 11.54
N THR A 124 -30.14 5.24 11.99
CA THR A 124 -28.99 4.55 12.56
C THR A 124 -28.74 3.27 11.78
N GLN A 125 -27.53 3.06 11.35
CA GLN A 125 -27.09 1.83 10.72
C GLN A 125 -26.12 1.12 11.64
N PHE A 126 -26.34 -0.17 11.82
CA PHE A 126 -25.48 -1.09 12.58
C PHE A 126 -24.85 -2.05 11.59
N ASP A 127 -23.53 -2.07 11.52
CA ASP A 127 -22.77 -2.90 10.61
C ASP A 127 -21.93 -3.88 11.40
N THR A 128 -22.03 -5.16 11.06
CA THR A 128 -21.11 -6.18 11.55
C THR A 128 -20.34 -6.77 10.39
N SER A 129 -19.08 -7.04 10.63
CA SER A 129 -18.21 -7.65 9.62
C SER A 129 -17.36 -8.75 10.24
N SER A 130 -17.19 -9.83 9.49
CA SER A 130 -16.26 -10.91 9.82
C SER A 130 -15.53 -11.31 8.54
N SER A 131 -14.22 -11.46 8.61
CA SER A 131 -13.46 -11.99 7.47
C SER A 131 -12.36 -12.94 7.93
N ASN A 132 -12.12 -13.96 7.13
CA ASN A 132 -11.04 -14.90 7.27
C ASN A 132 -10.24 -14.91 5.97
N ASN A 133 -9.01 -14.46 6.03
CA ASN A 133 -8.09 -14.40 4.91
C ASN A 133 -6.96 -15.40 5.13
N PHE A 134 -6.79 -16.33 4.22
CA PHE A 134 -5.70 -17.30 4.24
C PHE A 134 -4.87 -17.14 2.97
N ASN A 135 -3.58 -16.99 3.13
CA ASN A 135 -2.62 -16.89 2.03
C ASN A 135 -1.42 -17.80 2.28
N TRP A 136 -0.97 -18.50 1.23
CA TRP A 136 0.30 -19.19 1.24
C TRP A 136 1.12 -18.82 0.01
N ASP A 137 2.42 -18.84 0.17
CA ASP A 137 3.38 -18.54 -0.88
C ASP A 137 4.57 -19.50 -0.85
N ALA A 138 5.16 -19.73 -2.02
CA ALA A 138 6.42 -20.44 -2.16
C ALA A 138 7.28 -19.73 -3.21
N ALA A 139 8.58 -19.64 -2.96
CA ALA A 139 9.54 -19.04 -3.87
C ALA A 139 10.81 -19.87 -3.95
N LEU A 140 11.32 -20.04 -5.16
CA LEU A 140 12.60 -20.64 -5.46
C LEU A 140 13.42 -19.66 -6.27
N ARG A 141 14.61 -19.36 -5.79
CA ARG A 141 15.61 -18.56 -6.48
C ARG A 141 16.86 -19.37 -6.71
N TYR A 142 17.37 -19.34 -7.91
CA TYR A 142 18.66 -19.88 -8.28
C TYR A 142 19.57 -18.76 -8.76
N GLU A 143 20.82 -18.74 -8.30
CA GLU A 143 21.87 -17.83 -8.77
C GLU A 143 23.10 -18.64 -9.18
N TYR A 144 23.58 -18.35 -10.39
CA TYR A 144 24.84 -18.89 -10.90
C TYR A 144 25.85 -17.78 -11.10
N LYS A 145 27.02 -17.92 -10.48
CA LYS A 145 28.17 -17.01 -10.63
C LYS A 145 29.19 -17.60 -11.59
N PHE A 146 29.41 -16.91 -12.68
CA PHE A 146 30.42 -17.32 -13.66
C PHE A 146 31.83 -17.07 -13.10
N LYS A 147 32.84 -17.61 -13.77
CA LYS A 147 34.26 -17.38 -13.40
C LYS A 147 34.68 -15.92 -13.52
N LYS A 148 34.11 -15.20 -14.50
CA LYS A 148 34.38 -13.78 -14.71
C LYS A 148 33.67 -12.97 -13.62
N GLU A 149 34.40 -12.05 -12.99
CA GLU A 149 33.89 -11.20 -11.95
C GLU A 149 32.68 -10.38 -12.44
N ASN A 150 31.68 -10.19 -11.60
CA ASN A 150 30.43 -9.49 -11.91
C ASN A 150 29.59 -10.11 -13.04
N TYR A 151 29.85 -11.37 -13.42
CA TYR A 151 28.99 -12.10 -14.34
C TYR A 151 28.16 -13.10 -13.56
N LYS A 152 26.85 -12.89 -13.52
CA LYS A 152 25.90 -13.77 -12.84
C LYS A 152 24.62 -13.95 -13.66
N TRP A 153 23.98 -15.06 -13.43
CA TRP A 153 22.64 -15.36 -13.93
C TRP A 153 21.74 -15.76 -12.77
N THR A 154 20.50 -15.26 -12.75
CA THR A 154 19.50 -15.62 -11.74
C THR A 154 18.22 -16.09 -12.42
N ALA A 155 17.54 -17.04 -11.79
CA ALA A 155 16.21 -17.46 -12.15
C ALA A 155 15.36 -17.55 -10.89
N ASP A 156 14.20 -16.92 -10.92
CA ASP A 156 13.27 -16.80 -9.80
C ASP A 156 11.90 -17.34 -10.22
N VAL A 157 11.31 -18.19 -9.41
CA VAL A 157 9.93 -18.64 -9.54
C VAL A 157 9.23 -18.37 -8.21
N SER A 158 8.09 -17.73 -8.25
CA SER A 158 7.26 -17.54 -7.07
C SER A 158 5.80 -17.83 -7.38
N PHE A 159 5.15 -18.49 -6.44
CA PHE A 159 3.72 -18.76 -6.47
C PHE A 159 3.08 -18.30 -5.16
N SER A 160 1.89 -17.72 -5.24
CA SER A 160 1.06 -17.46 -4.06
C SER A 160 -0.41 -17.70 -4.38
N GLN A 161 -1.15 -18.12 -3.36
CA GLN A 161 -2.59 -18.31 -3.44
C GLN A 161 -3.24 -17.73 -2.19
N SER A 162 -4.29 -16.94 -2.38
CA SER A 162 -5.14 -16.41 -1.31
C SER A 162 -6.55 -16.98 -1.39
N LYS A 163 -7.19 -17.07 -0.23
CA LYS A 163 -8.62 -17.31 -0.05
C LYS A 163 -9.15 -16.30 0.94
N ASP A 164 -10.22 -15.61 0.58
CA ASP A 164 -10.84 -14.56 1.36
C ASP A 164 -12.32 -14.92 1.57
N ASP A 165 -12.73 -15.16 2.82
CA ASP A 165 -14.12 -15.39 3.19
C ASP A 165 -14.58 -14.19 4.03
N GLN A 166 -15.61 -13.47 3.59
CA GLN A 166 -16.11 -12.29 4.27
C GLN A 166 -17.62 -12.34 4.41
N LEU A 167 -18.10 -12.04 5.61
CA LEU A 167 -19.51 -11.85 5.95
C LEU A 167 -19.74 -10.44 6.47
N ASN A 168 -20.73 -9.75 5.91
CA ASN A 168 -21.14 -8.43 6.37
C ASN A 168 -22.65 -8.42 6.56
N THR A 169 -23.10 -7.77 7.63
CA THR A 169 -24.52 -7.56 7.91
C THR A 169 -24.73 -6.09 8.19
N ASN A 170 -25.64 -5.46 7.46
CA ASN A 170 -26.07 -4.09 7.66
C ASN A 170 -27.50 -4.12 8.16
N THR A 171 -27.76 -3.52 9.33
CA THR A 171 -29.09 -3.45 9.94
C THR A 171 -29.46 -1.99 10.17
N TRP A 172 -30.65 -1.60 9.76
CA TRP A 172 -31.15 -0.25 9.93
C TRP A 172 -32.06 -0.15 11.15
N GLY A 173 -31.77 0.80 12.04
CA GLY A 173 -32.64 1.18 13.14
C GLY A 173 -33.77 2.04 12.61
N LEU A 174 -35.01 1.57 12.79
CA LEU A 174 -36.21 2.30 12.37
C LEU A 174 -36.55 3.35 13.45
N GLY A 175 -36.22 4.62 13.19
CA GLY A 175 -36.73 5.75 13.94
C GLY A 175 -38.10 6.20 13.40
N GLU A 176 -38.88 6.95 14.17
CA GLU A 176 -40.06 7.64 13.63
C GLU A 176 -39.69 8.55 12.48
N GLY A 177 -40.40 8.44 11.32
CA GLY A 177 -40.17 9.28 10.14
C GLY A 177 -39.10 8.77 9.18
N TYR A 178 -38.64 7.52 9.28
CA TYR A 178 -37.62 6.96 8.42
C TYR A 178 -38.17 6.64 7.01
N PRO A 179 -37.68 7.27 5.95
CA PRO A 179 -38.10 6.91 4.60
C PRO A 179 -37.48 5.54 4.25
N ILE A 180 -38.33 4.54 4.09
CA ILE A 180 -37.98 3.20 3.56
C ILE A 180 -37.19 3.30 2.24
N GLU A 181 -37.36 4.37 1.51
CA GLU A 181 -36.69 4.71 0.26
C GLU A 181 -35.15 4.84 0.41
N LEU A 182 -34.64 5.27 1.57
CA LEU A 182 -33.18 5.36 1.81
C LEU A 182 -32.51 4.00 2.04
N THR A 183 -33.29 2.96 2.36
CA THR A 183 -32.79 1.60 2.59
C THR A 183 -32.94 0.71 1.36
N HIS A 184 -33.43 1.23 0.23
CA HIS A 184 -33.93 0.43 -0.88
C HIS A 184 -34.94 -0.64 -0.44
N GLY A 185 -35.74 -0.33 0.57
CA GLY A 185 -36.80 -1.20 1.08
C GLY A 185 -36.33 -2.34 2.00
N ALA A 186 -35.05 -2.39 2.38
CA ALA A 186 -34.53 -3.46 3.22
C ALA A 186 -34.26 -3.01 4.66
N TYR A 187 -34.81 -3.75 5.65
CA TYR A 187 -34.48 -3.58 7.05
C TYR A 187 -33.08 -4.12 7.38
N GLN A 188 -32.73 -5.27 6.80
CA GLN A 188 -31.42 -5.89 7.00
C GLN A 188 -30.88 -6.42 5.68
N GLN A 189 -29.60 -6.25 5.47
CA GLN A 189 -28.87 -6.80 4.34
C GLN A 189 -27.74 -7.69 4.83
N PHE A 190 -27.59 -8.81 4.17
CA PHE A 190 -26.57 -9.80 4.46
C PHE A 190 -25.75 -10.07 3.21
N PHE A 191 -24.42 -9.96 3.31
CA PHE A 191 -23.49 -10.19 2.22
C PHE A 191 -22.49 -11.28 2.61
N SER A 192 -22.40 -12.31 1.78
CA SER A 192 -21.35 -13.32 1.82
C SER A 192 -20.45 -13.16 0.60
N ASN A 193 -19.18 -12.88 0.83
CA ASN A 193 -18.17 -12.78 -0.20
C ASN A 193 -17.18 -13.93 -0.08
N LEU A 194 -17.11 -14.78 -1.09
CA LEU A 194 -16.09 -15.81 -1.24
C LEU A 194 -15.12 -15.36 -2.33
N GLY A 195 -13.92 -14.97 -1.92
CA GLY A 195 -12.90 -14.44 -2.81
C GLY A 195 -11.61 -15.23 -2.75
N GLY A 196 -10.73 -14.94 -3.68
CA GLY A 196 -9.39 -15.49 -3.68
C GLY A 196 -8.63 -15.19 -4.96
N GLY A 197 -7.36 -15.52 -4.95
CA GLY A 197 -6.51 -15.28 -6.10
C GLY A 197 -5.28 -16.16 -6.14
N ARG A 198 -4.65 -16.20 -7.30
CA ARG A 198 -3.41 -16.90 -7.56
C ARG A 198 -2.45 -15.98 -8.28
N ASN A 199 -1.19 -15.99 -7.86
CA ASN A 199 -0.12 -15.29 -8.55
C ASN A 199 1.00 -16.28 -8.88
N LEU A 200 1.47 -16.27 -10.11
CA LEU A 200 2.64 -17.00 -10.54
C LEU A 200 3.59 -16.01 -11.22
N THR A 201 4.82 -15.94 -10.78
CA THR A 201 5.85 -15.11 -11.42
C THR A 201 7.06 -15.96 -11.73
N PHE A 202 7.51 -15.86 -12.96
CA PHE A 202 8.81 -16.33 -13.42
C PHE A 202 9.64 -15.13 -13.86
N GLN A 203 10.88 -15.04 -13.41
CA GLN A 203 11.82 -14.01 -13.81
C GLN A 203 13.21 -14.60 -13.98
N THR A 204 13.92 -14.16 -15.01
CA THR A 204 15.32 -14.51 -15.21
C THR A 204 16.11 -13.28 -15.62
N ASP A 205 17.28 -13.11 -15.00
CA ASP A 205 18.16 -11.97 -15.21
C ASP A 205 19.59 -12.42 -15.43
N SER A 206 20.28 -11.76 -16.34
CA SER A 206 21.71 -11.94 -16.58
C SER A 206 22.42 -10.60 -16.50
N GLU A 207 23.43 -10.53 -15.65
CA GLU A 207 24.36 -9.40 -15.56
C GLU A 207 25.67 -9.83 -16.24
N ARG A 208 26.03 -9.16 -17.32
CA ARG A 208 27.19 -9.53 -18.15
C ARG A 208 28.14 -8.36 -18.31
N PRO A 209 29.40 -8.45 -17.82
CA PRO A 209 30.42 -7.46 -18.11
C PRO A 209 30.84 -7.53 -19.58
N VAL A 210 30.85 -6.37 -20.26
CA VAL A 210 31.24 -6.19 -21.65
C VAL A 210 32.53 -5.36 -21.68
N GLY A 211 33.68 -6.03 -21.86
CA GLY A 211 34.97 -5.41 -21.64
C GLY A 211 35.21 -5.05 -20.16
N SER A 212 36.02 -4.02 -19.93
CA SER A 212 36.40 -3.55 -18.59
C SER A 212 35.52 -2.41 -18.06
N LYS A 213 34.86 -1.68 -18.96
CA LYS A 213 34.14 -0.44 -18.64
C LYS A 213 32.65 -0.47 -18.91
N SER A 214 32.12 -1.57 -19.43
CA SER A 214 30.72 -1.68 -19.79
C SER A 214 30.06 -2.91 -19.16
N LYS A 215 28.75 -2.82 -18.94
CA LYS A 215 27.90 -3.88 -18.39
C LYS A 215 26.60 -3.94 -19.17
N LEU A 216 26.18 -5.13 -19.53
CA LEU A 216 24.89 -5.40 -20.12
C LEU A 216 24.07 -6.24 -19.11
N ASP A 217 22.95 -5.70 -18.67
CA ASP A 217 21.97 -6.40 -17.86
C ASP A 217 20.74 -6.64 -18.72
N PHE A 218 20.27 -7.87 -18.80
CA PHE A 218 19.07 -8.21 -19.55
C PHE A 218 18.30 -9.33 -18.87
N GLY A 219 17.01 -9.35 -19.11
CA GLY A 219 16.15 -10.33 -18.48
C GLY A 219 14.77 -10.38 -19.09
N MET A 220 14.00 -11.34 -18.60
CA MET A 220 12.60 -11.46 -18.91
C MET A 220 11.80 -11.79 -17.65
N ARG A 221 10.54 -11.35 -17.66
CA ARG A 221 9.58 -11.64 -16.60
C ARG A 221 8.24 -12.01 -17.21
N SER A 222 7.64 -13.05 -16.67
CA SER A 222 6.25 -13.42 -16.95
C SER A 222 5.51 -13.52 -15.63
N ALA A 223 4.42 -12.79 -15.50
CA ALA A 223 3.60 -12.79 -14.30
C ALA A 223 2.14 -13.08 -14.68
N TYR A 224 1.57 -14.05 -14.01
CA TYR A 224 0.16 -14.40 -14.07
C TYR A 224 -0.51 -14.00 -12.77
N PHE A 225 -1.63 -13.34 -12.88
CA PHE A 225 -2.48 -12.96 -11.76
C PHE A 225 -3.92 -13.35 -12.07
N GLN A 226 -4.55 -14.06 -11.16
CA GLN A 226 -5.97 -14.40 -11.21
C GLN A 226 -6.62 -13.98 -9.90
N ARG A 227 -7.78 -13.36 -9.98
CA ARG A 227 -8.62 -13.06 -8.83
C ARG A 227 -10.08 -13.24 -9.17
N GLY A 228 -10.78 -14.02 -8.31
CA GLY A 228 -12.21 -14.22 -8.40
C GLY A 228 -12.91 -13.76 -7.11
N THR A 229 -14.16 -13.38 -7.24
CA THR A 229 -15.05 -13.07 -6.10
C THR A 229 -16.44 -13.54 -6.47
N ASP A 230 -17.07 -14.27 -5.55
CA ASP A 230 -18.49 -14.64 -5.58
C ASP A 230 -19.17 -13.96 -4.40
N GLN A 231 -19.99 -12.96 -4.68
CA GLN A 231 -20.79 -12.25 -3.70
C GLN A 231 -22.24 -12.71 -3.77
N GLN A 232 -22.74 -13.20 -2.65
CA GLN A 232 -24.15 -13.50 -2.45
C GLN A 232 -24.74 -12.48 -1.49
N ALA A 233 -25.82 -11.83 -1.91
CA ALA A 233 -26.54 -10.86 -1.12
C ALA A 233 -27.97 -11.34 -0.85
N GLN A 234 -28.41 -11.16 0.39
CA GLN A 234 -29.77 -11.44 0.85
C GLN A 234 -30.30 -10.23 1.60
N GLN A 235 -31.62 -10.05 1.61
CA GLN A 235 -32.24 -8.95 2.31
C GLN A 235 -33.49 -9.39 3.07
N LEU A 236 -33.72 -8.74 4.18
CA LEU A 236 -34.91 -8.83 5.00
C LEU A 236 -35.64 -7.49 4.91
N LEU A 237 -36.87 -7.48 4.39
CA LEU A 237 -37.57 -6.24 4.07
C LEU A 237 -38.12 -5.53 5.32
N THR A 238 -38.56 -6.32 6.33
CA THR A 238 -39.10 -5.77 7.57
C THR A 238 -38.57 -6.52 8.78
N PRO A 239 -38.54 -5.90 9.99
CA PRO A 239 -38.10 -6.57 11.21
C PRO A 239 -39.01 -7.73 11.64
N PHE A 240 -40.20 -7.81 11.07
CA PHE A 240 -41.20 -8.86 11.37
C PHE A 240 -41.17 -10.03 10.38
N SER A 241 -40.38 -9.91 9.29
CA SER A 241 -40.20 -10.99 8.33
C SER A 241 -39.15 -11.98 8.85
N SER A 242 -39.42 -13.27 8.68
CA SER A 242 -38.45 -14.35 8.94
C SER A 242 -37.81 -14.88 7.65
N THR A 243 -38.23 -14.37 6.50
CA THR A 243 -37.78 -14.87 5.20
C THR A 243 -36.78 -13.92 4.57
N PHE A 244 -35.54 -14.37 4.37
CA PHE A 244 -34.55 -13.67 3.58
C PHE A 244 -34.81 -13.85 2.09
N LEU A 245 -34.85 -12.74 1.37
CA LEU A 245 -34.99 -12.71 -0.07
C LEU A 245 -33.63 -12.54 -0.72
N GLN A 246 -33.39 -13.30 -1.79
CA GLN A 246 -32.19 -13.14 -2.60
C GLN A 246 -32.17 -11.76 -3.27
N ASP A 247 -31.10 -11.00 -3.05
CA ASP A 247 -30.87 -9.74 -3.74
C ASP A 247 -30.00 -9.99 -4.99
N SER A 248 -30.67 -10.19 -6.11
CA SER A 248 -29.98 -10.44 -7.38
C SER A 248 -29.24 -9.22 -7.92
N LEU A 249 -29.60 -8.00 -7.51
CA LEU A 249 -28.88 -6.78 -7.91
C LEU A 249 -27.50 -6.68 -7.26
N ARG A 250 -27.38 -7.18 -6.01
CA ARG A 250 -26.14 -7.13 -5.24
C ARG A 250 -25.40 -8.46 -5.22
N SER A 251 -25.98 -9.53 -5.82
CA SER A 251 -25.30 -10.82 -6.00
C SER A 251 -24.60 -10.87 -7.34
N PHE A 252 -23.33 -11.25 -7.35
CA PHE A 252 -22.54 -11.32 -8.57
C PHE A 252 -21.30 -12.21 -8.42
N THR A 253 -20.82 -12.73 -9.53
CA THR A 253 -19.53 -13.41 -9.63
C THR A 253 -18.62 -12.64 -10.56
N THR A 254 -17.37 -12.45 -10.18
CA THR A 254 -16.32 -11.86 -11.00
C THR A 254 -15.12 -12.78 -11.09
N ASP A 255 -14.47 -12.81 -12.25
CA ASP A 255 -13.19 -13.49 -12.45
C ASP A 255 -12.32 -12.61 -13.37
N MET A 256 -11.14 -12.26 -12.88
CA MET A 256 -10.14 -11.49 -13.59
C MET A 256 -8.88 -12.31 -13.75
N ASN A 257 -8.40 -12.41 -14.97
CA ASN A 257 -7.14 -13.05 -15.32
C ASN A 257 -6.25 -12.02 -16.02
N GLN A 258 -5.02 -11.90 -15.56
CA GLN A 258 -4.04 -10.99 -16.15
C GLN A 258 -2.71 -11.70 -16.36
N TRP A 259 -2.15 -11.55 -17.55
CA TRP A 259 -0.78 -11.91 -17.88
C TRP A 259 0.02 -10.66 -18.17
N VAL A 260 1.23 -10.59 -17.67
CA VAL A 260 2.19 -9.54 -18.01
C VAL A 260 3.51 -10.20 -18.39
N HIS A 261 3.84 -10.10 -19.67
CA HIS A 261 5.13 -10.54 -20.20
C HIS A 261 6.01 -9.33 -20.42
N ALA A 262 7.26 -9.41 -20.01
CA ALA A 262 8.22 -8.33 -20.18
C ALA A 262 9.59 -8.85 -20.56
N GLY A 263 10.21 -8.19 -21.52
CA GLY A 263 11.62 -8.33 -21.85
C GLY A 263 12.33 -6.99 -21.66
N TYR A 264 13.53 -7.00 -21.12
CA TYR A 264 14.27 -5.76 -20.85
C TYR A 264 15.77 -5.94 -21.01
N ALA A 265 16.41 -4.86 -21.41
CA ALA A 265 17.85 -4.75 -21.46
C ALA A 265 18.31 -3.38 -20.99
N THR A 266 19.44 -3.35 -20.30
CA THR A 266 20.08 -2.14 -19.81
C THR A 266 21.57 -2.20 -20.09
N PHE A 267 22.08 -1.21 -20.79
CA PHE A 267 23.50 -1.07 -21.09
C PHE A 267 24.09 0.07 -20.28
N GLY A 268 25.08 -0.22 -19.46
CA GLY A 268 25.82 0.73 -18.65
C GLY A 268 27.26 0.84 -19.13
N ARG A 269 27.80 2.07 -19.19
CA ARG A 269 29.18 2.35 -19.55
C ARG A 269 29.82 3.37 -18.63
N VAL A 270 31.04 3.09 -18.21
CA VAL A 270 31.94 3.99 -17.51
C VAL A 270 32.86 4.60 -18.56
N PHE A 271 32.70 5.90 -18.85
CA PHE A 271 33.53 6.62 -19.84
C PHE A 271 34.86 7.03 -19.23
N SER A 272 34.79 7.52 -17.99
CA SER A 272 35.94 7.89 -17.16
C SER A 272 35.62 7.66 -15.69
N ASP A 273 36.56 7.93 -14.79
CA ASP A 273 36.35 7.86 -13.34
C ASP A 273 35.23 8.79 -12.86
N GLN A 274 34.94 9.83 -13.65
CA GLN A 274 33.95 10.85 -13.34
C GLN A 274 32.60 10.62 -14.05
N TRP A 275 32.58 9.99 -15.22
CA TRP A 275 31.39 9.92 -16.08
C TRP A 275 30.92 8.50 -16.31
N LYS A 276 29.63 8.29 -16.05
CA LYS A 276 28.92 7.01 -16.28
C LYS A 276 27.59 7.30 -16.94
N ALA A 277 27.16 6.42 -17.83
CA ALA A 277 25.81 6.46 -18.37
C ALA A 277 25.21 5.06 -18.40
N GLN A 278 23.91 5.01 -18.31
CA GLN A 278 23.10 3.80 -18.42
C GLN A 278 21.86 4.09 -19.24
N VAL A 279 21.57 3.24 -20.21
CA VAL A 279 20.36 3.30 -21.04
C VAL A 279 19.65 1.96 -20.93
N GLY A 280 18.37 1.99 -20.69
CA GLY A 280 17.53 0.81 -20.57
C GLY A 280 16.29 0.91 -21.43
N LEU A 281 15.84 -0.22 -21.94
CA LEU A 281 14.56 -0.37 -22.61
C LEU A 281 13.86 -1.61 -22.07
N ARG A 282 12.59 -1.45 -21.72
CA ARG A 282 11.71 -2.51 -21.32
C ARG A 282 10.48 -2.51 -22.23
N TYR A 283 10.16 -3.65 -22.79
CA TYR A 283 8.90 -3.92 -23.46
C TYR A 283 8.02 -4.73 -22.53
N GLU A 284 6.77 -4.34 -22.38
CA GLU A 284 5.75 -5.11 -21.67
C GLU A 284 4.54 -5.34 -22.55
N HIS A 285 3.96 -6.52 -22.43
CA HIS A 285 2.68 -6.87 -23.01
C HIS A 285 1.79 -7.44 -21.91
N ALA A 286 0.72 -6.72 -21.58
CA ALA A 286 -0.22 -7.15 -20.56
C ALA A 286 -1.57 -7.49 -21.19
N PHE A 287 -2.05 -8.70 -20.95
CA PHE A 287 -3.36 -9.20 -21.34
C PHE A 287 -4.26 -9.26 -20.13
N LEU A 288 -5.43 -8.70 -20.21
CA LEU A 288 -6.45 -8.73 -19.19
C LEU A 288 -7.71 -9.36 -19.73
N SER A 289 -8.29 -10.30 -18.98
CA SER A 289 -9.61 -10.89 -19.25
C SER A 289 -10.46 -10.75 -17.99
N PHE A 290 -11.64 -10.22 -18.12
CA PHE A 290 -12.57 -9.97 -17.03
C PHE A 290 -13.95 -10.56 -17.35
N LEU A 291 -14.50 -11.38 -16.44
CA LEU A 291 -15.84 -11.95 -16.55
C LEU A 291 -16.86 -10.89 -16.13
N LEU A 292 -17.81 -10.59 -17.01
CA LEU A 292 -18.90 -9.68 -16.75
C LEU A 292 -20.11 -10.42 -16.17
N ARG A 293 -21.03 -9.67 -15.58
CA ARG A 293 -22.23 -10.20 -14.93
C ARG A 293 -23.14 -11.02 -15.85
N ASP A 294 -23.21 -10.66 -17.13
CA ASP A 294 -24.00 -11.35 -18.15
C ASP A 294 -23.35 -12.66 -18.66
N GLY A 295 -22.19 -13.04 -18.09
CA GLY A 295 -21.41 -14.19 -18.50
C GLY A 295 -20.47 -13.93 -19.67
N SER A 296 -20.52 -12.76 -20.29
CA SER A 296 -19.58 -12.36 -21.34
C SER A 296 -18.19 -12.06 -20.75
N ARG A 297 -17.15 -12.10 -21.60
CA ARG A 297 -15.79 -11.75 -21.21
C ARG A 297 -15.30 -10.51 -21.94
N MET A 298 -14.89 -9.52 -21.17
CA MET A 298 -14.17 -8.38 -21.68
C MET A 298 -12.67 -8.72 -21.70
N THR A 299 -12.01 -8.42 -22.82
CA THR A 299 -10.56 -8.54 -22.94
C THR A 299 -9.92 -7.19 -23.22
N ARG A 300 -8.73 -6.96 -22.67
CA ARG A 300 -7.91 -5.76 -22.92
C ARG A 300 -6.47 -6.16 -23.13
N ASP A 301 -5.81 -5.40 -23.98
CA ASP A 301 -4.44 -5.61 -24.38
C ASP A 301 -3.66 -4.31 -24.27
N PHE A 302 -2.53 -4.35 -23.53
CA PHE A 302 -1.74 -3.16 -23.22
C PHE A 302 -0.25 -3.40 -23.51
N PRO A 303 0.17 -3.31 -24.79
CA PRO A 303 1.58 -3.29 -25.13
C PRO A 303 2.21 -1.93 -24.77
N GLY A 304 3.47 -1.91 -24.37
CA GLY A 304 4.16 -0.68 -24.04
C GLY A 304 5.66 -0.80 -24.02
N PHE A 305 6.34 0.31 -24.37
CA PHE A 305 7.79 0.48 -24.28
C PHE A 305 8.10 1.47 -23.16
N PHE A 306 9.03 1.11 -22.31
CA PHE A 306 9.41 1.88 -21.12
C PHE A 306 10.90 2.15 -21.14
N PRO A 307 11.33 3.25 -21.76
CA PRO A 307 12.74 3.67 -21.80
C PRO A 307 13.19 4.26 -20.46
N SER A 308 14.48 4.13 -20.18
CA SER A 308 15.15 4.78 -19.05
C SER A 308 16.56 5.20 -19.43
N VAL A 309 16.98 6.37 -18.93
CA VAL A 309 18.32 6.91 -19.13
C VAL A 309 18.82 7.48 -17.81
N TYR A 310 20.05 7.17 -17.46
CA TYR A 310 20.75 7.70 -16.30
C TYR A 310 22.11 8.21 -16.73
N TRP A 311 22.43 9.45 -16.38
CA TRP A 311 23.72 10.07 -16.63
C TRP A 311 24.29 10.54 -15.31
N THR A 312 25.45 10.01 -14.92
CA THR A 312 26.06 10.29 -13.62
C THR A 312 27.41 10.99 -13.82
N TYR A 313 27.60 12.08 -13.10
CA TYR A 313 28.86 12.82 -12.99
C TYR A 313 29.37 12.77 -11.56
N SER A 314 30.55 12.22 -11.35
CA SER A 314 31.22 12.07 -10.05
C SER A 314 32.51 12.91 -10.02
N PRO A 315 32.45 14.25 -9.74
CA PRO A 315 33.63 15.13 -9.79
C PRO A 315 34.72 14.72 -8.80
N LYS A 316 34.32 14.12 -7.69
CA LYS A 316 35.22 13.61 -6.65
C LYS A 316 34.57 12.45 -5.93
N LYS A 317 35.39 11.60 -5.29
CA LYS A 317 34.91 10.45 -4.51
C LYS A 317 33.87 10.87 -3.46
N GLY A 318 32.71 10.24 -3.52
CA GLY A 318 31.61 10.48 -2.59
C GLY A 318 30.70 11.67 -2.93
N THR A 319 30.83 12.26 -4.14
CA THR A 319 29.88 13.26 -4.65
C THR A 319 29.42 12.86 -6.03
N ASP A 320 28.14 12.62 -6.19
CA ASP A 320 27.54 12.22 -7.46
C ASP A 320 26.40 13.19 -7.83
N PHE A 321 26.38 13.60 -9.09
CA PHE A 321 25.27 14.29 -9.74
C PHE A 321 24.67 13.35 -10.77
N GLN A 322 23.37 13.15 -10.74
CA GLN A 322 22.69 12.27 -11.66
C GLN A 322 21.51 12.97 -12.33
N LEU A 323 21.49 12.94 -13.65
CA LEU A 323 20.32 13.27 -14.45
C LEU A 323 19.66 11.96 -14.89
N SER A 324 18.37 11.84 -14.69
CA SER A 324 17.63 10.64 -15.08
C SER A 324 16.30 10.95 -15.75
N TYR A 325 15.94 10.06 -16.64
CA TYR A 325 14.62 9.97 -17.24
C TYR A 325 14.14 8.53 -17.18
N SER A 326 12.88 8.32 -16.82
CA SER A 326 12.24 7.00 -16.89
C SER A 326 10.75 7.13 -17.20
N MET A 327 10.24 6.18 -17.99
CA MET A 327 8.81 6.01 -18.22
C MET A 327 8.30 4.81 -17.44
N ARG A 328 7.17 4.99 -16.77
CA ARG A 328 6.51 3.95 -15.94
C ARG A 328 5.04 3.84 -16.28
N VAL A 329 4.48 2.66 -16.13
CA VAL A 329 3.06 2.39 -16.30
C VAL A 329 2.44 1.93 -14.99
N ASN A 330 1.24 2.45 -14.69
CA ASN A 330 0.36 1.94 -13.64
C ASN A 330 -0.94 1.47 -14.31
N ARG A 331 -1.31 0.21 -14.06
CA ARG A 331 -2.50 -0.41 -14.68
C ARG A 331 -3.63 -0.45 -13.68
N PRO A 332 -4.89 -0.20 -14.13
CA PRO A 332 -6.04 -0.31 -13.25
C PRO A 332 -6.21 -1.74 -12.73
N GLY A 333 -6.54 -1.84 -11.44
CA GLY A 333 -6.79 -3.12 -10.76
C GLY A 333 -8.24 -3.59 -10.90
N GLN A 334 -8.54 -4.78 -10.35
CA GLN A 334 -9.87 -5.39 -10.43
C GLN A 334 -10.97 -4.46 -9.90
N GLU A 335 -10.78 -3.84 -8.74
CA GLU A 335 -11.78 -2.95 -8.13
C GLU A 335 -12.14 -1.78 -9.05
N SER A 336 -11.14 -1.16 -9.67
CA SER A 336 -11.35 -0.02 -10.55
C SER A 336 -11.99 -0.39 -11.88
N LEU A 337 -11.84 -1.64 -12.34
CA LEU A 337 -12.39 -2.14 -13.61
C LEU A 337 -13.76 -2.80 -13.45
N ASN A 338 -14.15 -3.20 -12.23
CA ASN A 338 -15.39 -3.94 -12.00
C ASN A 338 -16.63 -3.08 -12.33
N PRO A 339 -17.39 -3.37 -13.40
CA PRO A 339 -18.55 -2.57 -13.78
C PRO A 339 -19.77 -2.78 -12.88
N ILE A 340 -19.71 -3.75 -11.97
CA ILE A 340 -20.83 -4.08 -11.11
C ILE A 340 -21.05 -2.94 -10.13
N VAL A 341 -22.29 -2.52 -10.01
CA VAL A 341 -22.69 -1.41 -9.14
C VAL A 341 -22.85 -1.92 -7.72
N ASP A 342 -22.15 -1.31 -6.79
CA ASP A 342 -22.28 -1.57 -5.36
C ASP A 342 -23.29 -0.58 -4.75
N TYR A 343 -24.45 -1.10 -4.35
CA TYR A 343 -25.53 -0.39 -3.70
C TYR A 343 -25.55 -0.63 -2.17
N SER A 344 -24.49 -1.12 -1.57
CA SER A 344 -24.44 -1.39 -0.11
C SER A 344 -24.65 -0.12 0.73
N ASN A 345 -24.26 1.03 0.18
CA ASN A 345 -24.66 2.33 0.71
C ASN A 345 -25.50 3.10 -0.31
N PRO A 346 -26.82 3.22 -0.11
CA PRO A 346 -27.71 3.87 -1.07
C PRO A 346 -27.43 5.35 -1.30
N GLN A 347 -26.78 6.03 -0.36
CA GLN A 347 -26.36 7.42 -0.50
C GLN A 347 -25.00 7.58 -1.18
N SER A 348 -24.26 6.47 -1.38
CA SER A 348 -22.94 6.48 -1.99
C SER A 348 -22.74 5.22 -2.82
N ILE A 349 -23.29 5.24 -4.01
CA ILE A 349 -23.23 4.16 -4.99
C ILE A 349 -21.81 4.09 -5.57
N ARG A 350 -21.24 2.90 -5.68
CA ARG A 350 -19.90 2.71 -6.23
C ARG A 350 -19.93 1.81 -7.45
N LYS A 351 -19.10 2.14 -8.45
CA LYS A 351 -18.87 1.29 -9.62
C LYS A 351 -17.47 1.48 -10.18
N GLY A 352 -16.89 0.42 -10.70
CA GLY A 352 -15.68 0.51 -11.50
C GLY A 352 -15.98 0.97 -12.92
N ASN A 353 -14.93 1.10 -13.72
CA ASN A 353 -15.00 1.48 -15.12
C ASN A 353 -14.13 0.53 -15.96
N PRO A 354 -14.72 -0.37 -16.74
CA PRO A 354 -13.98 -1.31 -17.57
C PRO A 354 -13.17 -0.67 -18.70
N ASP A 355 -13.46 0.58 -19.04
CA ASP A 355 -12.79 1.32 -20.13
C ASP A 355 -11.57 2.11 -19.68
N LEU A 356 -11.15 1.94 -18.42
CA LEU A 356 -9.96 2.60 -17.90
C LEU A 356 -8.71 2.24 -18.70
N LYS A 357 -7.95 3.27 -19.04
CA LYS A 357 -6.63 3.16 -19.67
C LYS A 357 -5.54 3.17 -18.60
N PRO A 358 -4.41 2.49 -18.83
CA PRO A 358 -3.25 2.60 -17.95
C PRO A 358 -2.71 4.03 -17.88
N GLU A 359 -2.25 4.43 -16.69
CA GLU A 359 -1.49 5.66 -16.50
C GLU A 359 -0.07 5.49 -17.00
N ASN A 360 0.44 6.46 -17.73
CA ASN A 360 1.84 6.54 -18.12
C ASN A 360 2.50 7.75 -17.49
N THR A 361 3.57 7.54 -16.73
CA THR A 361 4.31 8.60 -16.06
C THR A 361 5.70 8.76 -16.66
N HIS A 362 5.99 9.94 -17.20
CA HIS A 362 7.31 10.39 -17.58
C HIS A 362 7.94 11.12 -16.40
N ALA A 363 9.03 10.58 -15.87
CA ALA A 363 9.74 11.12 -14.72
C ALA A 363 11.12 11.64 -15.16
N PHE A 364 11.38 12.91 -14.90
CA PHE A 364 12.66 13.57 -15.07
C PHE A 364 13.19 13.96 -13.69
N GLU A 365 14.43 13.66 -13.39
CA GLU A 365 15.02 13.97 -12.10
C GLU A 365 16.50 14.34 -12.24
N PHE A 366 16.86 15.43 -11.57
CA PHE A 366 18.25 15.77 -11.29
C PHE A 366 18.51 15.56 -9.80
N ASN A 367 19.45 14.69 -9.47
CA ASN A 367 19.78 14.32 -8.11
C ASN A 367 21.26 14.63 -7.81
N ALA A 368 21.51 15.24 -6.67
CA ALA A 368 22.84 15.47 -6.12
C ALA A 368 22.99 14.68 -4.82
N VAL A 369 24.02 13.84 -4.73
CA VAL A 369 24.29 13.00 -3.54
C VAL A 369 25.70 13.25 -3.05
N LYS A 370 25.83 13.43 -1.73
CA LYS A 370 27.13 13.48 -1.05
C LYS A 370 27.22 12.37 -0.01
N PHE A 371 28.17 11.48 -0.21
CA PHE A 371 28.53 10.44 0.76
C PHE A 371 29.71 10.90 1.61
N SER A 372 29.64 10.62 2.89
CA SER A 372 30.72 10.85 3.84
C SER A 372 30.85 9.67 4.82
N ARG A 373 31.90 9.67 5.63
CA ARG A 373 32.04 8.65 6.70
C ARG A 373 30.89 8.73 7.74
N LYS A 374 30.27 9.89 7.88
CA LYS A 374 29.17 10.12 8.84
C LYS A 374 27.79 9.77 8.29
N GLY A 375 27.66 9.63 6.96
CA GLY A 375 26.38 9.34 6.30
C GLY A 375 26.29 9.91 4.90
N SER A 376 25.10 10.01 4.37
CA SER A 376 24.78 10.59 3.07
C SER A 376 23.72 11.68 3.18
N ILE A 377 23.86 12.68 2.32
CA ILE A 377 22.85 13.72 2.10
C ILE A 377 22.58 13.75 0.61
N SER A 378 21.33 13.80 0.21
CA SER A 378 20.92 13.97 -1.19
C SER A 378 19.80 14.99 -1.31
N GLY A 379 19.77 15.66 -2.46
CA GLY A 379 18.69 16.54 -2.87
C GLY A 379 18.37 16.31 -4.33
N SER A 380 17.09 16.36 -4.69
CA SER A 380 16.67 16.26 -6.09
C SER A 380 15.64 17.31 -6.47
N VAL A 381 15.69 17.70 -7.74
CA VAL A 381 14.64 18.44 -8.43
C VAL A 381 14.00 17.48 -9.42
N TYR A 382 12.69 17.39 -9.44
CA TYR A 382 12.01 16.45 -10.31
C TYR A 382 10.78 17.04 -10.99
N MET A 383 10.44 16.46 -12.13
CA MET A 383 9.20 16.69 -12.86
C MET A 383 8.59 15.32 -13.22
N ASN A 384 7.35 15.10 -12.82
CA ASN A 384 6.55 13.94 -13.23
C ASN A 384 5.36 14.42 -14.05
N ASN A 385 5.21 13.88 -15.26
CA ASN A 385 4.06 14.09 -16.11
C ASN A 385 3.34 12.75 -16.30
N THR A 386 2.13 12.62 -15.75
CA THR A 386 1.29 11.42 -15.83
C THR A 386 0.14 11.68 -16.78
N THR A 387 0.01 10.88 -17.82
CA THR A 387 -1.12 10.89 -18.76
C THR A 387 -2.10 9.78 -18.42
N ASN A 388 -3.38 9.97 -18.72
CA ASN A 388 -4.47 9.06 -18.38
C ASN A 388 -4.53 8.70 -16.90
N MET A 389 -4.20 9.64 -15.99
CA MET A 389 -4.31 9.41 -14.56
C MET A 389 -5.72 8.91 -14.23
N PHE A 390 -5.86 7.72 -13.65
CA PHE A 390 -7.17 7.28 -13.18
C PHE A 390 -7.34 7.52 -11.68
N SER A 391 -8.53 8.02 -11.35
CA SER A 391 -8.91 8.32 -9.96
C SER A 391 -10.41 8.15 -9.80
N ARG A 392 -10.86 8.08 -8.55
CA ARG A 392 -12.27 8.14 -8.23
C ARG A 392 -12.83 9.49 -8.66
N TYR A 393 -13.97 9.44 -9.31
CA TYR A 393 -14.72 10.57 -9.81
C TYR A 393 -16.14 10.52 -9.25
N LEU A 394 -16.51 11.54 -8.51
CA LEU A 394 -17.83 11.63 -7.88
C LEU A 394 -18.76 12.45 -8.75
N THR A 395 -19.97 11.95 -8.92
CA THR A 395 -21.10 12.65 -9.54
C THR A 395 -22.32 12.51 -8.64
N VAL A 396 -23.34 13.32 -8.89
CA VAL A 396 -24.65 13.16 -8.23
C VAL A 396 -25.63 12.71 -9.29
N ASP A 397 -26.41 11.69 -8.99
CA ASP A 397 -27.47 11.23 -9.88
C ASP A 397 -28.75 12.08 -9.75
N SER A 398 -29.78 11.76 -10.56
CA SER A 398 -31.07 12.47 -10.55
C SER A 398 -31.83 12.36 -9.24
N ASN A 399 -31.49 11.38 -8.40
CA ASN A 399 -32.13 11.13 -7.10
C ASN A 399 -31.33 11.74 -5.92
N GLY A 400 -30.25 12.48 -6.22
CA GLY A 400 -29.38 13.06 -5.18
C GLY A 400 -28.37 12.09 -4.57
N ALA A 401 -28.28 10.84 -5.05
CA ALA A 401 -27.28 9.91 -4.58
C ALA A 401 -25.90 10.22 -5.17
N VAL A 402 -24.86 10.12 -4.36
CA VAL A 402 -23.48 10.27 -4.83
C VAL A 402 -23.03 9.00 -5.52
N VAL A 403 -22.67 9.10 -6.79
CA VAL A 403 -22.09 8.00 -7.57
C VAL A 403 -20.58 8.17 -7.64
N VAL A 404 -19.85 7.23 -7.04
CA VAL A 404 -18.39 7.16 -7.08
C VAL A 404 -17.98 6.17 -8.16
N SER A 405 -17.37 6.67 -9.23
CA SER A 405 -16.83 5.84 -10.31
C SER A 405 -15.33 6.07 -10.50
N TRP A 406 -14.67 5.20 -11.25
CA TRP A 406 -13.29 5.42 -11.67
C TRP A 406 -13.25 6.04 -13.06
N GLN A 407 -12.44 7.08 -13.25
CA GLN A 407 -12.30 7.77 -14.52
C GLN A 407 -10.84 8.11 -14.81
N ASN A 408 -10.48 8.17 -16.10
CA ASN A 408 -9.20 8.72 -16.50
C ASN A 408 -9.30 10.24 -16.63
N PHE A 409 -8.50 10.94 -15.84
CA PHE A 409 -8.20 12.37 -16.01
C PHE A 409 -7.17 12.54 -17.12
N SER A 410 -7.16 13.68 -17.80
CA SER A 410 -6.24 13.93 -18.90
C SER A 410 -4.80 13.81 -18.47
N THR A 411 -4.38 14.64 -17.48
CA THR A 411 -2.99 14.68 -17.02
C THR A 411 -2.86 15.02 -15.54
N ARG A 412 -1.75 14.59 -14.96
CA ARG A 412 -1.25 15.10 -13.69
C ARG A 412 0.21 15.50 -13.87
N GLN A 413 0.50 16.78 -13.66
CA GLN A 413 1.85 17.30 -13.64
C GLN A 413 2.28 17.58 -12.20
N ARG A 414 3.51 17.20 -11.86
CA ARG A 414 4.09 17.46 -10.54
C ARG A 414 5.54 17.91 -10.70
N TYR A 415 5.85 19.06 -10.14
CA TYR A 415 7.19 19.62 -10.04
C TYR A 415 7.58 19.68 -8.57
N GLY A 416 8.73 19.16 -8.20
CA GLY A 416 9.07 19.08 -6.80
C GLY A 416 10.55 19.11 -6.50
N LEU A 417 10.80 19.30 -5.20
CA LEU A 417 12.11 19.24 -4.57
C LEU A 417 12.05 18.16 -3.49
N SER A 418 13.04 17.28 -3.47
CA SER A 418 13.18 16.34 -2.36
C SER A 418 14.57 16.46 -1.73
N ALA A 419 14.64 16.21 -0.42
CA ALA A 419 15.88 16.18 0.33
C ALA A 419 15.88 14.97 1.26
N ASN A 420 17.02 14.27 1.33
CA ASN A 420 17.20 13.13 2.22
C ASN A 420 18.54 13.24 2.93
N ALA A 421 18.56 12.90 4.21
CA ALA A 421 19.75 12.79 5.01
C ALA A 421 19.70 11.51 5.83
N MET A 422 20.76 10.71 5.78
CA MET A 422 20.84 9.46 6.52
C MET A 422 22.26 9.26 7.05
N GLY A 423 22.40 9.08 8.37
CA GLY A 423 23.69 8.79 8.96
C GLY A 423 23.82 9.15 10.42
N ARG A 424 25.05 9.02 10.89
CA ARG A 424 25.48 9.37 12.24
C ARG A 424 26.31 10.67 12.18
N PHE A 425 25.60 11.80 12.01
CA PHE A 425 26.24 13.11 11.89
C PHE A 425 26.89 13.57 13.21
N VAL A 426 26.31 13.13 14.33
CA VAL A 426 26.86 13.27 15.68
C VAL A 426 27.02 11.88 16.32
N PRO A 427 28.01 11.66 17.21
CA PRO A 427 28.35 10.32 17.72
C PRO A 427 27.22 9.61 18.46
N TRP A 428 26.34 10.36 19.10
CA TRP A 428 25.27 9.85 19.95
C TRP A 428 23.92 9.71 19.25
N MET A 429 23.80 10.09 17.94
CA MET A 429 22.51 10.07 17.23
C MET A 429 22.66 9.52 15.81
N ASN A 430 21.81 8.57 15.45
CA ASN A 430 21.57 8.13 14.09
C ASN A 430 20.31 8.80 13.58
N LEU A 431 20.42 9.51 12.46
CA LEU A 431 19.35 10.30 11.86
C LEU A 431 18.98 9.76 10.48
N GLN A 432 17.69 9.66 10.21
CA GLN A 432 17.11 9.52 8.88
C GLN A 432 16.04 10.59 8.72
N ALA A 433 16.24 11.51 7.81
CA ALA A 433 15.30 12.58 7.51
C ALA A 433 15.00 12.59 6.02
N SER A 434 13.76 12.80 5.66
CA SER A 434 13.32 13.05 4.29
C SER A 434 12.29 14.16 4.27
N ALA A 435 12.35 15.00 3.24
CA ALA A 435 11.38 16.04 2.96
C ALA A 435 11.12 16.06 1.44
N ASP A 436 9.88 16.23 1.07
CA ASP A 436 9.42 16.38 -0.31
C ASP A 436 8.42 17.53 -0.36
N ALA A 437 8.61 18.46 -1.28
CA ALA A 437 7.75 19.61 -1.50
C ALA A 437 7.48 19.75 -2.99
N TYR A 438 6.22 19.86 -3.37
CA TYR A 438 5.83 19.87 -4.77
C TYR A 438 4.63 20.76 -5.05
N PHE A 439 4.56 21.24 -6.28
CA PHE A 439 3.37 21.79 -6.88
C PHE A 439 2.78 20.76 -7.85
N SER A 440 1.49 20.49 -7.76
CA SER A 440 0.80 19.53 -8.60
C SER A 440 -0.41 20.15 -9.25
N THR A 441 -0.56 19.92 -10.56
CA THR A 441 -1.75 20.26 -11.35
C THR A 441 -2.37 18.98 -11.87
N ILE A 442 -3.68 18.80 -11.68
CA ILE A 442 -4.48 17.68 -12.16
C ILE A 442 -5.53 18.27 -13.10
N ASP A 443 -5.53 17.83 -14.35
CA ASP A 443 -6.46 18.26 -15.38
C ASP A 443 -7.48 17.15 -15.66
N GLY A 444 -8.74 17.43 -15.39
CA GLY A 444 -9.91 16.59 -15.67
C GLY A 444 -10.84 17.22 -16.70
N GLY A 445 -10.36 18.15 -17.52
CA GLY A 445 -11.16 18.84 -18.54
C GLY A 445 -11.86 17.91 -19.54
N ASN A 446 -11.34 16.69 -19.71
CA ASN A 446 -11.98 15.64 -20.50
C ASN A 446 -13.23 15.02 -19.84
N LEU A 447 -13.40 15.17 -18.54
CA LEU A 447 -14.55 14.66 -17.77
C LEU A 447 -15.61 15.75 -17.56
N GLN A 448 -15.13 16.97 -17.27
CA GLN A 448 -15.97 18.13 -17.03
C GLN A 448 -15.21 19.40 -17.41
N ALA A 449 -15.82 20.26 -18.21
CA ALA A 449 -15.22 21.54 -18.58
C ALA A 449 -14.84 22.35 -17.33
N GLY A 450 -13.60 22.85 -17.29
CA GLY A 450 -13.07 23.62 -16.15
C GLY A 450 -12.64 22.77 -14.96
N LEU A 451 -12.71 21.45 -15.00
CA LEU A 451 -12.20 20.59 -13.93
C LEU A 451 -10.67 20.57 -13.96
N GLN A 452 -10.08 21.47 -13.20
CA GLN A 452 -8.65 21.55 -12.97
C GLN A 452 -8.38 21.83 -11.50
N GLN A 453 -7.49 21.05 -10.90
CA GLN A 453 -7.07 21.25 -9.51
C GLN A 453 -5.56 21.45 -9.48
N SER A 454 -5.15 22.53 -8.80
CA SER A 454 -3.74 22.84 -8.63
C SER A 454 -3.45 23.20 -7.18
N GLY A 455 -2.27 22.84 -6.71
CA GLY A 455 -1.91 23.21 -5.36
C GLY A 455 -0.54 22.72 -4.94
N PHE A 456 -0.07 23.30 -3.84
CA PHE A 456 1.16 22.91 -3.18
C PHE A 456 0.90 21.74 -2.21
N GLY A 457 1.83 20.78 -2.22
CA GLY A 457 1.84 19.70 -1.26
C GLY A 457 3.25 19.47 -0.72
N TRP A 458 3.33 18.95 0.49
CA TRP A 458 4.61 18.59 1.08
C TRP A 458 4.48 17.40 2.03
N ASN A 459 5.58 16.66 2.20
CA ASN A 459 5.67 15.55 3.12
C ASN A 459 7.03 15.62 3.83
N GLY A 460 7.05 15.29 5.11
CA GLY A 460 8.27 15.21 5.90
C GLY A 460 8.28 13.99 6.79
N ARG A 461 9.45 13.36 6.92
CA ARG A 461 9.67 12.25 7.84
C ARG A 461 11.01 12.40 8.52
N LEU A 462 11.01 12.23 9.83
CA LEU A 462 12.19 12.23 10.67
C LEU A 462 12.19 10.96 11.53
N ASN A 463 13.27 10.18 11.46
CA ASN A 463 13.54 9.09 12.39
C ASN A 463 14.89 9.36 13.03
N ALA A 464 14.90 9.54 14.34
CA ALA A 464 16.13 9.72 15.12
C ALA A 464 16.24 8.60 16.15
N THR A 465 17.42 7.99 16.24
CA THR A 465 17.78 7.07 17.31
C THR A 465 18.90 7.72 18.11
N VAL A 466 18.61 8.10 19.34
CA VAL A 466 19.52 8.74 20.28
C VAL A 466 20.09 7.66 21.21
N GLU A 467 21.41 7.48 21.20
CA GLU A 467 22.11 6.56 22.09
C GLU A 467 22.36 7.29 23.43
N LEU A 468 21.48 7.05 24.42
CA LEU A 468 21.60 7.63 25.76
C LEU A 468 22.76 6.97 26.54
N SER A 469 22.98 5.69 26.26
CA SER A 469 24.13 4.91 26.77
C SER A 469 24.42 3.73 25.85
N LYS A 470 25.41 2.89 26.20
CA LYS A 470 25.73 1.65 25.44
C LYS A 470 24.57 0.65 25.37
N ILE A 471 23.61 0.74 26.29
CA ILE A 471 22.49 -0.18 26.44
C ILE A 471 21.11 0.50 26.27
N GLN A 472 21.05 1.82 26.25
CA GLN A 472 19.80 2.58 26.23
C GLN A 472 19.70 3.43 24.98
N GLN A 473 18.56 3.38 24.33
CA GLN A 473 18.25 4.11 23.10
C GLN A 473 16.87 4.76 23.20
N LEU A 474 16.79 6.02 22.81
CA LEU A 474 15.53 6.73 22.58
C LEU A 474 15.30 6.82 21.07
N GLN A 475 14.12 6.44 20.63
CA GLN A 475 13.69 6.53 19.24
C GLN A 475 12.61 7.60 19.11
N ILE A 476 12.79 8.51 18.15
CA ILE A 476 11.86 9.57 17.84
C ILE A 476 11.49 9.42 16.37
N THR A 477 10.22 9.24 16.07
CA THR A 477 9.71 9.21 14.69
C THR A 477 8.67 10.29 14.54
N TYR A 478 8.90 11.24 13.66
CA TYR A 478 7.93 12.24 13.27
C TYR A 478 7.60 12.11 11.80
N MET A 479 6.33 12.17 11.47
CA MET A 479 5.82 12.15 10.11
C MET A 479 4.78 13.25 9.96
N GLN A 480 4.89 14.03 8.89
CA GLN A 480 3.92 15.03 8.52
C GLN A 480 3.63 14.97 7.02
N MET A 481 2.37 14.98 6.68
CA MET A 481 1.85 15.12 5.33
C MET A 481 1.05 16.41 5.30
N GLY A 482 1.44 17.35 4.46
CA GLY A 482 0.72 18.61 4.27
C GLY A 482 -0.60 18.41 3.53
N ALA A 483 -1.39 19.45 3.44
CA ALA A 483 -2.51 19.50 2.51
C ALA A 483 -2.01 19.28 1.07
N GLY A 484 -2.88 18.84 0.18
CA GLY A 484 -2.50 18.64 -1.22
C GLY A 484 -3.69 18.40 -2.14
N PRO A 485 -3.59 18.74 -3.43
CA PRO A 485 -4.68 18.58 -4.37
C PRO A 485 -4.95 17.10 -4.66
N THR A 486 -6.23 16.77 -4.83
CA THR A 486 -6.74 15.50 -5.34
C THR A 486 -7.45 15.74 -6.67
N GLY A 487 -8.00 14.71 -7.32
CA GLY A 487 -8.71 14.88 -8.60
C GLY A 487 -9.89 15.84 -8.54
N GLN A 488 -10.53 15.99 -7.37
CA GLN A 488 -11.75 16.77 -7.21
C GLN A 488 -11.80 17.61 -5.93
N GLY A 489 -10.69 17.83 -5.24
CA GLY A 489 -10.66 18.58 -3.99
C GLY A 489 -9.28 18.62 -3.35
N VAL A 490 -9.24 18.74 -2.02
CA VAL A 490 -8.01 18.90 -1.25
C VAL A 490 -7.99 17.91 -0.08
N ARG A 491 -6.89 17.16 0.05
CA ARG A 491 -6.62 16.35 1.23
C ARG A 491 -6.21 17.25 2.41
N LYS A 492 -6.77 17.01 3.60
CA LYS A 492 -6.39 17.67 4.84
C LYS A 492 -4.98 17.25 5.30
N PRO A 493 -4.25 18.10 6.04
CA PRO A 493 -2.95 17.72 6.59
C PRO A 493 -3.09 16.62 7.65
N MET A 494 -2.11 15.71 7.71
CA MET A 494 -2.06 14.62 8.68
C MET A 494 -0.63 14.40 9.15
N GLY A 495 -0.42 14.18 10.43
CA GLY A 495 0.90 13.87 10.95
C GLY A 495 0.88 13.18 12.30
N GLY A 496 2.05 12.82 12.83
CA GLY A 496 2.13 12.21 14.16
C GLY A 496 3.57 12.03 14.64
N LEU A 497 3.72 12.06 15.95
CA LEU A 497 4.95 11.82 16.69
C LEU A 497 4.88 10.49 17.42
N ASP A 498 5.85 9.61 17.21
CA ASP A 498 6.06 8.39 17.99
C ASP A 498 7.33 8.51 18.82
N LEU A 499 7.27 8.06 20.06
CA LEU A 499 8.40 7.94 20.97
C LEU A 499 8.62 6.47 21.31
N GLY A 500 9.86 6.02 21.27
CA GLY A 500 10.25 4.67 21.63
C GLY A 500 11.46 4.72 22.57
N TYR A 501 11.43 3.89 23.59
CA TYR A 501 12.58 3.68 24.47
C TYR A 501 12.95 2.20 24.48
N LYS A 502 14.22 1.91 24.34
CA LYS A 502 14.75 0.55 24.34
C LYS A 502 15.92 0.43 25.27
N VAL A 503 15.94 -0.64 26.08
CA VAL A 503 17.06 -1.04 26.91
C VAL A 503 17.50 -2.46 26.56
N ASP A 504 18.81 -2.65 26.36
CA ASP A 504 19.43 -3.94 26.12
C ASP A 504 20.12 -4.41 27.41
N LEU A 505 19.70 -5.54 27.94
CA LEU A 505 20.17 -6.15 29.18
C LEU A 505 20.91 -7.47 28.88
N MET A 506 21.52 -8.08 29.90
CA MET A 506 22.17 -9.40 29.81
C MET A 506 23.11 -9.52 28.59
N LYS A 507 24.01 -8.55 28.40
CA LYS A 507 24.91 -8.48 27.24
C LYS A 507 24.16 -8.50 25.90
N ARG A 508 22.96 -7.87 25.82
CA ARG A 508 22.06 -7.79 24.68
C ARG A 508 21.28 -9.07 24.38
N HIS A 509 21.28 -10.07 25.27
CA HIS A 509 20.40 -11.23 25.13
C HIS A 509 18.94 -10.86 25.43
N LEU A 510 18.70 -9.96 26.36
CA LEU A 510 17.37 -9.46 26.68
C LEU A 510 17.23 -8.01 26.24
N SER A 511 16.17 -7.70 25.47
CA SER A 511 15.81 -6.32 25.12
C SER A 511 14.38 -6.05 25.58
N ILE A 512 14.19 -4.93 26.26
CA ILE A 512 12.87 -4.41 26.62
C ILE A 512 12.69 -3.10 25.85
N SER A 513 11.56 -2.97 25.18
CA SER A 513 11.22 -1.74 24.46
C SER A 513 9.80 -1.29 24.78
N ALA A 514 9.65 0.01 24.99
CA ALA A 514 8.37 0.68 25.14
C ALA A 514 8.19 1.67 24.00
N ARG A 515 7.00 1.74 23.44
CA ARG A 515 6.66 2.67 22.37
C ARG A 515 5.33 3.34 22.65
N LEU A 516 5.27 4.65 22.50
CA LEU A 516 4.04 5.44 22.46
C LEU A 516 3.90 6.01 21.05
N SER A 517 2.93 5.49 20.30
CA SER A 517 2.60 5.98 18.96
C SER A 517 1.66 7.16 19.05
N ASP A 518 1.79 8.09 18.10
CA ASP A 518 0.93 9.26 17.93
C ASP A 518 0.63 10.00 19.25
N VAL A 519 1.69 10.48 19.90
CA VAL A 519 1.66 11.14 21.23
C VAL A 519 0.56 12.18 21.32
N PHE A 520 0.36 12.96 20.25
CA PHE A 520 -0.58 14.09 20.21
C PHE A 520 -1.97 13.75 19.64
N LYS A 521 -2.20 12.50 19.20
CA LYS A 521 -3.46 12.06 18.55
C LYS A 521 -3.79 12.89 17.29
N THR A 522 -2.79 13.12 16.44
CA THR A 522 -2.89 13.98 15.25
C THR A 522 -2.97 13.21 13.92
N ARG A 523 -2.94 11.85 13.95
CA ARG A 523 -3.12 11.02 12.76
C ARG A 523 -4.59 10.87 12.42
N GLN A 524 -5.13 11.91 11.82
CA GLN A 524 -6.52 11.96 11.36
C GLN A 524 -6.52 12.16 9.86
N PHE A 525 -7.15 11.25 9.13
CA PHE A 525 -7.30 11.35 7.68
C PHE A 525 -8.53 12.18 7.35
N GLY A 526 -8.42 13.10 6.38
CA GLY A 526 -9.55 13.89 5.93
C GLY A 526 -9.33 14.49 4.54
N PHE A 527 -10.43 14.85 3.90
CA PHE A 527 -10.42 15.61 2.66
C PHE A 527 -11.64 16.52 2.58
N ILE A 528 -11.50 17.56 1.79
CA ILE A 528 -12.58 18.48 1.41
C ILE A 528 -12.74 18.39 -0.10
N GLN A 529 -13.97 18.21 -0.55
CA GLN A 529 -14.37 18.33 -1.92
C GLN A 529 -15.38 19.45 -2.02
N ASP A 530 -15.07 20.48 -2.81
CA ASP A 530 -15.92 21.65 -3.02
C ASP A 530 -16.08 21.85 -4.52
N ARG A 531 -17.30 21.62 -5.02
CA ARG A 531 -17.62 21.66 -6.44
C ARG A 531 -19.04 22.18 -6.63
N PRO A 532 -19.36 22.75 -7.81
CA PRO A 532 -20.73 23.10 -8.11
C PRO A 532 -21.68 21.93 -7.90
N GLY A 533 -22.65 22.11 -7.00
CA GLY A 533 -23.64 21.09 -6.67
C GLY A 533 -23.28 20.14 -5.53
N VAL A 534 -22.01 20.04 -5.10
CA VAL A 534 -21.59 19.09 -4.06
C VAL A 534 -20.47 19.65 -3.20
N TYR A 535 -20.69 19.74 -1.91
CA TYR A 535 -19.66 19.96 -0.91
C TYR A 535 -19.57 18.74 0.01
N ILE A 536 -18.38 18.20 0.21
CA ILE A 536 -18.12 17.07 1.14
C ILE A 536 -16.94 17.46 2.03
N ASP A 537 -17.14 17.40 3.33
CA ASP A 537 -16.08 17.43 4.33
C ASP A 537 -16.05 16.08 5.06
N PHE A 538 -14.96 15.36 4.91
CA PHE A 538 -14.76 14.03 5.46
C PHE A 538 -13.58 14.02 6.41
N GLU A 539 -13.77 13.38 7.57
CA GLU A 539 -12.72 13.10 8.55
C GLU A 539 -12.88 11.69 9.14
N ARG A 540 -11.77 11.00 9.27
CA ARG A 540 -11.72 9.69 9.92
C ARG A 540 -10.51 9.61 10.84
N TYR A 541 -10.75 9.25 12.08
CA TYR A 541 -9.75 8.90 13.07
C TYR A 541 -9.76 7.38 13.28
N ARG A 542 -8.59 6.75 13.17
CA ARG A 542 -8.36 5.38 13.65
C ARG A 542 -7.48 5.45 14.88
N GLU A 543 -7.70 4.59 15.85
CA GLU A 543 -6.87 4.53 17.05
C GLU A 543 -5.38 4.48 16.67
N SER A 544 -4.67 5.56 16.96
CA SER A 544 -3.26 5.78 16.60
C SER A 544 -2.39 5.99 17.83
N ARG A 545 -2.98 6.51 18.94
CA ARG A 545 -2.27 6.67 20.19
C ARG A 545 -2.30 5.38 20.99
N ILE A 546 -1.21 4.61 20.83
CA ILE A 546 -1.06 3.27 21.40
C ILE A 546 0.25 3.22 22.16
N PHE A 547 0.18 2.81 23.42
CA PHE A 547 1.37 2.44 24.21
C PHE A 547 1.57 0.94 24.07
N PHE A 548 2.80 0.52 23.78
CA PHE A 548 3.16 -0.88 23.56
C PHE A 548 4.49 -1.20 24.26
N ILE A 549 4.55 -2.34 24.93
CA ILE A 549 5.78 -2.87 25.55
C ILE A 549 6.09 -4.22 24.90
N ASN A 550 7.35 -4.41 24.49
CA ASN A 550 7.85 -5.68 23.98
C ASN A 550 9.06 -6.14 24.80
N VAL A 551 9.12 -7.43 25.03
CA VAL A 551 10.25 -8.14 25.61
C VAL A 551 10.78 -9.12 24.58
N GLN A 552 12.05 -9.05 24.23
CA GLN A 552 12.70 -9.93 23.26
C GLN A 552 13.90 -10.60 23.91
N TYR A 553 13.92 -11.93 23.87
CA TYR A 553 15.07 -12.73 24.33
C TYR A 553 15.76 -13.37 23.12
N ARG A 554 17.08 -13.16 23.01
CA ARG A 554 17.94 -13.68 21.94
C ARG A 554 18.88 -14.73 22.51
N PHE A 555 19.00 -15.85 21.82
CA PHE A 555 19.86 -16.97 22.21
C PHE A 555 20.73 -17.43 21.02
N GLY A 556 21.76 -18.20 21.33
CA GLY A 556 22.74 -18.67 20.36
C GLY A 556 23.95 -17.75 20.22
N GLN A 557 24.85 -18.05 19.31
CA GLN A 557 26.06 -17.27 19.06
C GLN A 557 25.72 -15.99 18.32
N GLN A 558 25.60 -14.89 19.04
CA GLN A 558 25.51 -13.56 18.43
C GLN A 558 26.89 -13.11 17.94
N ASN A 559 27.26 -13.44 16.71
CA ASN A 559 28.37 -12.74 16.06
C ASN A 559 27.88 -11.34 15.68
N ILE A 560 28.00 -10.40 16.61
CA ILE A 560 27.83 -8.97 16.37
C ILE A 560 29.13 -8.45 15.72
N GLU A 561 29.59 -9.06 14.65
CA GLU A 561 30.45 -8.35 13.71
C GLU A 561 29.55 -7.48 12.82
N ARG A 562 29.46 -6.20 13.19
CA ARG A 562 29.06 -5.14 12.28
C ARG A 562 30.10 -4.99 11.15
N LYS A 563 30.26 -5.98 10.30
CA LYS A 563 30.75 -5.73 8.95
C LYS A 563 29.62 -4.97 8.25
N GLY A 564 29.87 -3.70 7.96
CA GLY A 564 28.99 -2.86 7.18
C GLY A 564 28.58 -3.59 5.90
N ARG A 565 27.48 -4.29 5.94
CA ARG A 565 26.80 -4.78 4.76
C ARG A 565 26.05 -3.59 4.16
N GLY A 566 26.77 -2.86 3.29
CA GLY A 566 26.17 -2.29 2.11
C GLY A 566 25.69 -3.44 1.21
N GLY A 567 24.78 -4.25 1.70
CA GLY A 567 24.05 -5.25 0.94
C GLY A 567 22.66 -4.67 0.72
N ARG A 568 22.36 -4.30 -0.51
CA ARG A 568 20.98 -4.20 -0.98
C ARG A 568 20.26 -5.43 -0.43
N GLN A 569 19.23 -5.22 0.41
CA GLN A 569 18.20 -6.24 0.57
C GLN A 569 17.75 -6.62 -0.85
N PRO A 570 17.60 -7.92 -1.16
CA PRO A 570 16.94 -8.32 -2.40
C PRO A 570 15.62 -7.56 -2.39
N GLY A 571 15.36 -6.81 -3.48
CA GLY A 571 14.24 -5.92 -3.57
C GLY A 571 12.98 -6.63 -3.07
N MET A 572 12.37 -6.14 -2.03
CA MET A 572 10.92 -6.20 -1.95
C MET A 572 10.44 -5.68 -3.30
N PRO A 573 9.52 -6.38 -3.97
CA PRO A 573 8.86 -5.83 -5.16
C PRO A 573 8.41 -4.45 -4.72
N GLY A 574 8.85 -3.44 -5.48
CA GLY A 574 8.84 -2.04 -5.11
C GLY A 574 7.59 -1.74 -4.32
N GLY A 575 7.77 -1.26 -3.09
CA GLY A 575 6.66 -0.83 -2.29
C GLY A 575 5.86 0.07 -3.19
N GLY A 576 4.73 -0.45 -3.65
CA GLY A 576 3.67 0.37 -4.16
C GLY A 576 3.58 1.47 -3.13
N GLY A 577 3.73 2.71 -3.58
CA GLY A 577 3.53 3.84 -2.70
C GLY A 577 2.31 3.49 -1.89
N MET A 578 2.28 3.82 -0.60
CA MET A 578 1.06 3.68 0.17
C MET A 578 -0.06 4.05 -0.78
N GLU A 579 -0.78 3.06 -1.29
CA GLU A 579 -2.10 3.30 -1.82
C GLU A 579 -2.78 3.96 -0.63
N MET A 580 -2.83 5.28 -0.68
CA MET A 580 -3.79 5.98 0.14
C MET A 580 -5.08 5.27 -0.19
N MET A 581 -5.66 4.61 0.80
CA MET A 581 -7.04 4.19 0.74
C MET A 581 -7.82 5.46 0.43
N ASP A 582 -7.95 5.74 -0.87
CA ASP A 582 -8.98 6.63 -1.34
C ASP A 582 -10.29 5.95 -0.94
N LEU A 583 -11.06 6.63 -0.12
CA LEU A 583 -12.40 6.22 0.33
C LEU A 583 -13.37 6.09 -0.82
#